data_27c26fc7e523f9f95484b8d7ceb7155d
#
_entry.id   27c26fc7e523f9f95484b8d7ceb7155d
#
_cell.length_a   1.000
_cell.length_b   1.000
_cell.length_c   1.000
_cell.angle_alpha   90.00
_cell.angle_beta   90.00
_cell.angle_gamma   90.00
#
_symmetry.space_group_name_H-M   'P 1'
#
loop_
_entity.id
_entity.type
_entity.pdbx_description
1 polymer ?
#
loop_
_entity_poly.entity_id
_entity_poly.type
_entity_poly.pdbx_seq_one_letter_code
_entity_poly.pdbx_strand_id
1 'polypeptide(L)'
;MPALESNLDVSSEAFEKNRADMQDLLETMNGLLAEAAEGGGPEATARLRSRNKIPIRERIAHVLDRDSPFLEISPLAAWRSPFAVGSGFVVGIGVIKDVECVILGHDPSVRAGAFNQFNSKKLMRGLQISRENRLPYIQFVESAGADLRGQGSDEDPEEAIQREIGHFAESGRLFYEITELSKIGIPTVSLVFGASTAGGAYQPGMSDYNILIKNQSRVFLGGPPLVKMATGEDADPESLGGADMHTTISGLGDYLAQDEMDGIRMCREVVSHLNWRKRGPEPAEKYLEPMHDPEELLGIVSKDLRSPFDMREVIARIVDGSEFEDFKPLYGPTLVCGWATIHGYPVGILGNNGALFSESSEKAAQFIQLCNQIDVPLLFLHNITGYLVGTDFEQGGITKNGSKMINAVSNSTVPHVTVIIGASYGAGNFGMSGRAFGTRFNFIWPTAKIAVMGPKQMAGVMTIVGKAAAERRGKKFDEEADAKRAAVAEHWAEERSKGLFATSRVSDDGMIDPRDTRTIVAIALSACHSNEVKGTKEFGTWRM
;
A
#
# COMPACT_ATOMS: atom_id res chain seq x y z
N MET A 1 12.64 -7.32 -28.53
CA MET A 1 11.66 -8.38 -28.15
C MET A 1 10.53 -8.33 -29.17
N PRO A 2 9.79 -9.43 -29.42
CA PRO A 2 8.62 -9.36 -30.30
C PRO A 2 7.52 -8.53 -29.64
N ALA A 3 6.79 -7.74 -30.44
CA ALA A 3 5.60 -7.05 -29.98
C ALA A 3 4.43 -8.03 -29.86
N LEU A 4 3.65 -7.91 -28.78
CA LEU A 4 2.43 -8.68 -28.60
C LEU A 4 1.33 -8.19 -29.54
N GLU A 5 0.73 -9.12 -30.28
CA GLU A 5 -0.47 -8.85 -31.05
C GLU A 5 -1.70 -9.00 -30.13
N SER A 6 -2.65 -8.06 -30.21
CA SER A 6 -3.90 -8.15 -29.46
C SER A 6 -4.95 -8.95 -30.24
N ASN A 7 -5.61 -9.86 -29.54
CA ASN A 7 -6.79 -10.58 -30.03
C ASN A 7 -8.08 -10.04 -29.42
N LEU A 8 -8.03 -8.89 -28.76
CA LEU A 8 -9.16 -8.28 -28.08
C LEU A 8 -10.16 -7.69 -29.09
N ASP A 9 -11.41 -8.16 -29.06
CA ASP A 9 -12.48 -7.56 -29.82
C ASP A 9 -13.16 -6.46 -28.99
N VAL A 10 -12.72 -5.23 -29.21
CA VAL A 10 -13.25 -4.04 -28.51
C VAL A 10 -14.69 -3.69 -28.89
N SER A 11 -15.25 -4.33 -29.95
CA SER A 11 -16.63 -4.16 -30.36
C SER A 11 -17.59 -5.20 -29.79
N SER A 12 -17.08 -6.20 -29.05
CA SER A 12 -17.89 -7.26 -28.49
C SER A 12 -18.77 -6.77 -27.34
N GLU A 13 -19.96 -7.35 -27.20
CA GLU A 13 -20.88 -7.06 -26.08
C GLU A 13 -20.21 -7.34 -24.72
N ALA A 14 -19.33 -8.35 -24.66
CA ALA A 14 -18.61 -8.69 -23.44
C ALA A 14 -17.61 -7.59 -23.05
N PHE A 15 -16.89 -7.03 -24.01
CA PHE A 15 -15.98 -5.91 -23.78
C PHE A 15 -16.72 -4.66 -23.30
N GLU A 16 -17.77 -4.26 -24.01
CA GLU A 16 -18.57 -3.09 -23.65
C GLU A 16 -19.21 -3.23 -22.26
N LYS A 17 -19.71 -4.43 -21.94
CA LYS A 17 -20.22 -4.72 -20.59
C LYS A 17 -19.14 -4.60 -19.52
N ASN A 18 -17.95 -5.20 -19.73
CA ASN A 18 -16.85 -5.12 -18.79
C ASN A 18 -16.38 -3.67 -18.57
N ARG A 19 -16.32 -2.90 -19.67
CA ARG A 19 -15.99 -1.47 -19.64
C ARG A 19 -16.98 -0.67 -18.81
N ALA A 20 -18.28 -0.88 -19.01
CA ALA A 20 -19.31 -0.23 -18.22
C ALA A 20 -19.22 -0.61 -16.72
N ASP A 21 -19.08 -1.90 -16.43
CA ASP A 21 -18.90 -2.40 -15.06
C ASP A 21 -17.66 -1.80 -14.38
N MET A 22 -16.54 -1.62 -15.11
CA MET A 22 -15.32 -1.00 -14.60
C MET A 22 -15.51 0.49 -14.35
N GLN A 23 -16.20 1.19 -15.25
CA GLN A 23 -16.51 2.62 -15.09
C GLN A 23 -17.32 2.89 -13.82
N ASP A 24 -18.34 2.06 -13.53
CA ASP A 24 -19.12 2.15 -12.28
C ASP A 24 -18.26 1.97 -11.02
N LEU A 25 -17.30 1.04 -11.08
CA LEU A 25 -16.36 0.82 -9.98
C LEU A 25 -15.38 2.00 -9.81
N LEU A 26 -14.94 2.59 -10.91
CA LEU A 26 -14.08 3.78 -10.91
C LEU A 26 -14.82 5.02 -10.41
N GLU A 27 -16.10 5.19 -10.77
CA GLU A 27 -16.91 6.27 -10.22
C GLU A 27 -17.02 6.18 -8.69
N THR A 28 -17.26 4.97 -8.17
CA THR A 28 -17.26 4.70 -6.72
C THR A 28 -15.90 5.03 -6.09
N MET A 29 -14.80 4.57 -6.68
CA MET A 29 -13.44 4.84 -6.19
C MET A 29 -13.16 6.35 -6.18
N ASN A 30 -13.46 7.04 -7.28
CA ASN A 30 -13.20 8.48 -7.43
C ASN A 30 -14.02 9.32 -6.45
N GLY A 31 -15.26 8.94 -6.19
CA GLY A 31 -16.08 9.57 -5.15
C GLY A 31 -15.45 9.47 -3.77
N LEU A 32 -14.89 8.30 -3.42
CA LEU A 32 -14.21 8.10 -2.15
C LEU A 32 -12.84 8.80 -2.08
N LEU A 33 -12.12 8.89 -3.20
CA LEU A 33 -10.88 9.67 -3.28
C LEU A 33 -11.16 11.17 -3.09
N ALA A 34 -12.24 11.68 -3.64
CA ALA A 34 -12.68 13.05 -3.41
C ALA A 34 -13.04 13.28 -1.93
N GLU A 35 -13.78 12.36 -1.30
CA GLU A 35 -14.07 12.41 0.15
C GLU A 35 -12.77 12.41 0.97
N ALA A 36 -11.81 11.53 0.65
CA ALA A 36 -10.51 11.51 1.33
C ALA A 36 -9.72 12.81 1.15
N ALA A 37 -9.87 13.47 -0.01
CA ALA A 37 -9.20 14.74 -0.30
C ALA A 37 -9.80 15.93 0.48
N GLU A 38 -11.09 15.88 0.80
CA GLU A 38 -11.75 16.91 1.62
C GLU A 38 -11.32 16.88 3.09
N GLY A 39 -10.77 15.77 3.57
CA GLY A 39 -10.31 15.61 4.94
C GLY A 39 -11.42 15.84 5.96
N GLY A 40 -11.27 16.88 6.81
CA GLY A 40 -12.27 17.28 7.82
C GLY A 40 -13.43 18.10 7.26
N GLY A 41 -13.47 18.29 5.93
CA GLY A 41 -14.50 19.02 5.22
C GLY A 41 -14.32 20.55 5.17
N PRO A 42 -15.22 21.27 4.48
CA PRO A 42 -15.06 22.71 4.20
C PRO A 42 -14.96 23.59 5.45
N GLU A 43 -15.76 23.30 6.49
CA GLU A 43 -15.74 24.08 7.73
C GLU A 43 -14.42 23.94 8.51
N ALA A 44 -13.87 22.72 8.58
CA ALA A 44 -12.59 22.48 9.22
C ALA A 44 -11.44 23.13 8.45
N THR A 45 -11.48 23.05 7.12
CA THR A 45 -10.53 23.74 6.24
C THR A 45 -10.62 25.25 6.38
N ALA A 46 -11.81 25.84 6.43
CA ALA A 46 -12.00 27.28 6.68
C ALA A 46 -11.42 27.70 8.04
N ARG A 47 -11.59 26.91 9.09
CA ARG A 47 -10.98 27.16 10.41
C ARG A 47 -9.44 27.10 10.38
N LEU A 48 -8.83 26.22 9.59
CA LEU A 48 -7.38 26.21 9.40
C LEU A 48 -6.92 27.52 8.73
N ARG A 49 -7.56 27.90 7.63
CA ARG A 49 -7.22 29.12 6.89
C ARG A 49 -7.40 30.41 7.75
N SER A 50 -8.43 30.46 8.61
CA SER A 50 -8.62 31.60 9.54
C SER A 50 -7.50 31.74 10.59
N ARG A 51 -6.69 30.67 10.77
CA ARG A 51 -5.50 30.65 11.62
C ARG A 51 -4.20 30.78 10.82
N ASN A 52 -4.28 31.22 9.57
CA ASN A 52 -3.16 31.32 8.62
C ASN A 52 -2.43 29.97 8.40
N LYS A 53 -3.17 28.86 8.46
CA LYS A 53 -2.62 27.52 8.20
C LYS A 53 -2.98 27.03 6.81
N ILE A 54 -2.05 26.37 6.18
CA ILE A 54 -2.20 25.73 4.87
C ILE A 54 -2.75 24.31 5.09
N PRO A 55 -3.78 23.85 4.36
CA PRO A 55 -4.22 22.45 4.39
C PRO A 55 -3.11 21.47 4.00
N ILE A 56 -3.14 20.25 4.54
CA ILE A 56 -2.03 19.29 4.39
C ILE A 56 -1.69 18.97 2.93
N ARG A 57 -2.68 18.80 2.06
CA ARG A 57 -2.44 18.48 0.64
C ARG A 57 -1.78 19.65 -0.11
N GLU A 58 -2.09 20.88 0.28
CA GLU A 58 -1.44 22.08 -0.26
C GLU A 58 0.01 22.20 0.28
N ARG A 59 0.26 21.89 1.57
CA ARG A 59 1.63 21.80 2.10
C ARG A 59 2.49 20.81 1.31
N ILE A 60 1.91 19.64 1.01
CA ILE A 60 2.58 18.63 0.19
C ILE A 60 2.82 19.16 -1.24
N ALA A 61 1.83 19.75 -1.88
CA ALA A 61 2.00 20.32 -3.21
C ALA A 61 3.08 21.41 -3.26
N HIS A 62 3.23 22.22 -2.21
CA HIS A 62 4.28 23.25 -2.14
C HIS A 62 5.69 22.71 -1.90
N VAL A 63 5.84 21.55 -1.24
CA VAL A 63 7.16 20.96 -1.03
C VAL A 63 7.66 20.20 -2.23
N LEU A 64 6.77 19.64 -3.05
CA LEU A 64 7.10 18.88 -4.24
C LEU A 64 7.74 19.75 -5.34
N ASP A 65 8.48 19.13 -6.21
CA ASP A 65 8.95 19.74 -7.42
C ASP A 65 7.77 19.96 -8.38
N ARG A 66 7.83 21.07 -9.11
CA ARG A 66 6.79 21.42 -10.04
C ARG A 66 6.66 20.34 -11.12
N ASP A 67 5.42 20.01 -11.45
CA ASP A 67 5.07 19.01 -12.48
C ASP A 67 5.60 17.59 -12.20
N SER A 68 6.03 17.31 -10.94
CA SER A 68 6.41 15.97 -10.51
C SER A 68 5.21 15.18 -9.97
N PRO A 69 5.20 13.84 -10.13
CA PRO A 69 4.12 13.01 -9.62
C PRO A 69 4.14 12.90 -8.10
N PHE A 70 2.95 12.65 -7.51
CA PHE A 70 2.80 12.23 -6.14
C PHE A 70 2.00 10.93 -6.09
N LEU A 71 2.63 9.82 -5.73
CA LEU A 71 1.99 8.52 -5.56
C LEU A 71 1.49 8.39 -4.12
N GLU A 72 0.21 8.66 -3.88
CA GLU A 72 -0.40 8.52 -2.56
C GLU A 72 -0.62 7.05 -2.20
N ILE A 73 -0.24 6.66 -0.98
CA ILE A 73 -0.33 5.31 -0.45
C ILE A 73 -1.59 5.14 0.39
N SER A 74 -2.39 4.12 0.09
CA SER A 74 -3.63 3.75 0.78
C SER A 74 -4.57 4.94 1.03
N PRO A 75 -4.93 5.74 0.01
CA PRO A 75 -5.78 6.92 0.17
C PRO A 75 -7.18 6.58 0.68
N LEU A 76 -7.68 5.35 0.45
CA LEU A 76 -9.02 4.87 0.84
C LEU A 76 -9.04 4.19 2.22
N ALA A 77 -7.97 4.31 3.01
CA ALA A 77 -7.91 3.75 4.35
C ALA A 77 -9.10 4.21 5.21
N ALA A 78 -9.60 3.31 6.07
CA ALA A 78 -10.70 3.54 7.00
C ALA A 78 -12.12 3.60 6.39
N TRP A 79 -12.30 3.45 5.07
CA TRP A 79 -13.66 3.34 4.52
C TRP A 79 -14.50 2.27 5.23
N ARG A 80 -15.78 2.53 5.45
CA ARG A 80 -16.68 1.70 6.28
C ARG A 80 -16.12 1.43 7.68
N SER A 81 -15.61 2.48 8.31
CA SER A 81 -15.22 2.48 9.72
C SER A 81 -15.71 3.77 10.39
N PRO A 82 -15.61 3.90 11.73
CA PRO A 82 -15.96 5.15 12.42
C PRO A 82 -15.02 6.33 12.12
N PHE A 83 -13.94 6.12 11.38
CA PHE A 83 -12.98 7.16 11.02
C PHE A 83 -13.24 7.70 9.60
N ALA A 84 -12.82 8.93 9.35
CA ALA A 84 -12.90 9.54 8.02
C ALA A 84 -12.11 8.72 6.99
N VAL A 85 -12.57 8.69 5.74
CA VAL A 85 -11.83 8.10 4.62
C VAL A 85 -10.48 8.79 4.49
N GLY A 86 -9.43 8.04 4.24
CA GLY A 86 -8.04 8.52 4.29
C GLY A 86 -7.43 8.55 5.69
N SER A 87 -8.23 8.31 6.74
CA SER A 87 -7.84 8.17 8.14
C SER A 87 -7.16 9.41 8.78
N GLY A 88 -7.15 10.57 8.12
CA GLY A 88 -6.55 11.81 8.61
C GLY A 88 -5.03 11.92 8.44
N PHE A 89 -4.39 11.02 7.68
CA PHE A 89 -2.99 11.12 7.29
C PHE A 89 -2.85 10.97 5.77
N VAL A 90 -1.98 11.76 5.17
CA VAL A 90 -1.53 11.60 3.79
C VAL A 90 -0.13 11.01 3.80
N VAL A 91 0.04 9.89 3.12
CA VAL A 91 1.35 9.23 2.94
C VAL A 91 1.56 8.99 1.46
N GLY A 92 2.74 9.27 0.94
CA GLY A 92 3.02 9.05 -0.47
C GLY A 92 4.49 9.19 -0.82
N ILE A 93 4.80 8.93 -2.08
CA ILE A 93 6.11 9.17 -2.68
C ILE A 93 6.00 10.38 -3.59
N GLY A 94 6.89 11.34 -3.41
CA GLY A 94 6.97 12.52 -4.25
C GLY A 94 8.42 12.98 -4.42
N VAL A 95 8.64 13.90 -5.34
CA VAL A 95 9.98 14.39 -5.69
C VAL A 95 10.22 15.76 -5.07
N ILE A 96 11.32 15.91 -4.34
CA ILE A 96 11.77 17.16 -3.72
C ILE A 96 13.22 17.39 -4.15
N LYS A 97 13.50 18.45 -4.92
CA LYS A 97 14.85 18.74 -5.42
C LYS A 97 15.49 17.53 -6.12
N ASP A 98 14.75 16.96 -7.06
CA ASP A 98 15.11 15.78 -7.84
C ASP A 98 15.32 14.49 -7.02
N VAL A 99 14.96 14.50 -5.72
CA VAL A 99 15.05 13.34 -4.83
C VAL A 99 13.68 12.78 -4.55
N GLU A 100 13.46 11.51 -4.86
CA GLU A 100 12.27 10.78 -4.42
C GLU A 100 12.28 10.60 -2.90
N CYS A 101 11.23 11.06 -2.25
CA CYS A 101 11.07 11.01 -0.80
C CYS A 101 9.75 10.36 -0.43
N VAL A 102 9.71 9.65 0.68
CA VAL A 102 8.45 9.32 1.35
C VAL A 102 8.01 10.54 2.15
N ILE A 103 6.80 11.00 1.92
CA ILE A 103 6.20 12.15 2.60
C ILE A 103 5.03 11.64 3.43
N LEU A 104 5.05 11.97 4.73
CA LEU A 104 3.92 11.78 5.64
C LEU A 104 3.38 13.15 6.06
N GLY A 105 2.09 13.35 5.98
CA GLY A 105 1.44 14.56 6.49
C GLY A 105 0.26 14.23 7.40
N HIS A 106 0.25 14.81 8.58
CA HIS A 106 -0.91 14.81 9.46
C HIS A 106 -1.92 15.82 8.97
N ASP A 107 -3.20 15.45 8.87
CA ASP A 107 -4.28 16.37 8.55
C ASP A 107 -4.94 16.91 9.82
N PRO A 108 -4.62 18.14 10.24
CA PRO A 108 -5.22 18.71 11.45
C PRO A 108 -6.71 19.01 11.31
N SER A 109 -7.26 19.01 10.09
CA SER A 109 -8.70 19.16 9.85
C SER A 109 -9.47 17.92 10.34
N VAL A 110 -8.83 16.75 10.34
CA VAL A 110 -9.39 15.48 10.81
C VAL A 110 -8.92 15.21 12.24
N ARG A 111 -9.80 15.41 13.21
CA ARG A 111 -9.54 15.14 14.65
C ARG A 111 -8.21 15.71 15.17
N ALA A 112 -7.83 16.91 14.69
CA ALA A 112 -6.56 17.57 15.03
C ALA A 112 -5.31 16.69 14.79
N GLY A 113 -5.31 15.88 13.76
CA GLY A 113 -4.19 15.00 13.41
C GLY A 113 -3.93 13.87 14.41
N ALA A 114 -4.93 13.46 15.19
CA ALA A 114 -4.78 12.42 16.20
C ALA A 114 -4.54 11.04 15.58
N PHE A 115 -3.75 10.22 16.29
CA PHE A 115 -3.44 8.84 15.88
C PHE A 115 -4.63 7.91 16.08
N ASN A 116 -4.86 7.05 15.09
CA ASN A 116 -5.81 5.95 15.14
C ASN A 116 -5.21 4.69 14.49
N GLN A 117 -5.89 3.55 14.59
CA GLN A 117 -5.39 2.27 14.07
C GLN A 117 -5.12 2.26 12.55
N PHE A 118 -5.82 3.05 11.74
CA PHE A 118 -5.65 3.07 10.29
C PHE A 118 -4.50 3.99 9.87
N ASN A 119 -4.43 5.20 10.43
CA ASN A 119 -3.34 6.11 10.10
C ASN A 119 -2.00 5.63 10.66
N SER A 120 -1.99 4.92 11.79
CA SER A 120 -0.80 4.23 12.29
C SER A 120 -0.30 3.16 11.31
N LYS A 121 -1.20 2.37 10.71
CA LYS A 121 -0.83 1.40 9.65
C LYS A 121 -0.27 2.09 8.41
N LYS A 122 -0.88 3.19 7.95
CA LYS A 122 -0.36 3.97 6.82
C LYS A 122 1.05 4.50 7.11
N LEU A 123 1.25 5.08 8.28
CA LEU A 123 2.54 5.59 8.72
C LEU A 123 3.60 4.49 8.75
N MET A 124 3.29 3.34 9.36
CA MET A 124 4.20 2.18 9.40
C MET A 124 4.53 1.69 7.99
N ARG A 125 3.55 1.74 7.06
CA ARG A 125 3.82 1.41 5.67
C ARG A 125 4.74 2.41 4.99
N GLY A 126 4.57 3.71 5.24
CA GLY A 126 5.48 4.76 4.75
C GLY A 126 6.92 4.53 5.22
N LEU A 127 7.12 4.23 6.50
CA LEU A 127 8.45 3.89 7.05
C LEU A 127 9.04 2.62 6.41
N GLN A 128 8.21 1.59 6.18
CA GLN A 128 8.64 0.38 5.49
C GLN A 128 9.07 0.68 4.05
N ILE A 129 8.27 1.46 3.29
CA ILE A 129 8.61 1.88 1.92
C ILE A 129 9.92 2.68 1.90
N SER A 130 10.10 3.62 2.85
CA SER A 130 11.33 4.39 2.99
C SER A 130 12.54 3.47 3.21
N ARG A 131 12.43 2.53 4.15
CA ARG A 131 13.49 1.56 4.47
C ARG A 131 13.84 0.67 3.27
N GLU A 132 12.85 0.01 2.69
CA GLU A 132 13.04 -0.99 1.65
C GLU A 132 13.59 -0.39 0.35
N ASN A 133 13.14 0.81 0.00
CA ASN A 133 13.54 1.49 -1.22
C ASN A 133 14.61 2.57 -0.98
N ARG A 134 15.08 2.75 0.24
CA ARG A 134 16.09 3.76 0.59
C ARG A 134 15.67 5.16 0.12
N LEU A 135 14.50 5.62 0.59
CA LEU A 135 13.96 6.95 0.30
C LEU A 135 14.03 7.83 1.54
N PRO A 136 14.54 9.08 1.47
CA PRO A 136 14.45 10.02 2.59
C PRO A 136 13.03 10.15 3.11
N TYR A 137 12.86 10.24 4.43
CA TYR A 137 11.57 10.28 5.09
C TYR A 137 11.27 11.69 5.59
N ILE A 138 10.26 12.33 5.01
CA ILE A 138 9.84 13.70 5.32
C ILE A 138 8.50 13.64 6.03
N GLN A 139 8.40 14.21 7.23
CA GLN A 139 7.14 14.22 7.97
C GLN A 139 6.69 15.63 8.32
N PHE A 140 5.42 15.92 8.02
CA PHE A 140 4.72 17.14 8.36
C PHE A 140 3.89 16.89 9.60
N VAL A 141 4.42 17.34 10.74
CA VAL A 141 3.90 16.95 12.06
C VAL A 141 2.93 18.02 12.58
N GLU A 142 1.72 17.60 12.85
CA GLU A 142 0.71 18.36 13.58
C GLU A 142 -0.28 17.39 14.21
N SER A 143 -0.10 17.03 15.50
CA SER A 143 -0.86 15.97 16.14
C SER A 143 -1.23 16.28 17.59
N ALA A 144 -2.48 16.02 17.92
CA ALA A 144 -2.98 16.06 19.30
C ALA A 144 -2.58 14.82 20.14
N GLY A 145 -1.81 13.89 19.58
CA GLY A 145 -1.47 12.60 20.22
C GLY A 145 -2.47 11.49 19.87
N ALA A 146 -2.66 10.52 20.76
CA ALA A 146 -3.62 9.43 20.55
C ALA A 146 -5.06 9.93 20.62
N ASP A 147 -5.94 9.41 19.77
CA ASP A 147 -7.38 9.70 19.86
C ASP A 147 -7.99 8.92 21.03
N LEU A 148 -8.14 9.60 22.15
CA LEU A 148 -8.70 9.04 23.40
C LEU A 148 -10.24 9.08 23.44
N ARG A 149 -10.88 9.66 22.45
CA ARG A 149 -12.34 9.72 22.39
C ARG A 149 -12.85 8.35 21.96
N GLY A 150 -13.57 7.68 22.88
CA GLY A 150 -14.14 6.36 22.64
C GLY A 150 -14.94 6.31 21.34
N GLN A 151 -14.81 5.22 20.63
CA GLN A 151 -15.54 4.97 19.40
C GLN A 151 -16.95 4.52 19.77
N GLY A 152 -17.88 5.46 19.70
CA GLY A 152 -19.31 5.20 19.83
C GLY A 152 -19.77 4.76 21.23
N SER A 153 -20.91 5.27 21.65
CA SER A 153 -21.52 4.97 22.95
C SER A 153 -22.03 3.52 23.13
N ASP A 154 -21.91 2.67 22.09
CA ASP A 154 -22.50 1.33 22.03
C ASP A 154 -21.44 0.21 22.08
N GLU A 155 -20.17 0.54 22.33
CA GLU A 155 -19.09 -0.44 22.39
C GLU A 155 -18.94 -1.00 23.81
N ASP A 156 -18.72 -2.33 23.90
CA ASP A 156 -18.41 -2.97 25.18
C ASP A 156 -17.13 -2.35 25.77
N PRO A 157 -17.17 -1.79 26.98
CA PRO A 157 -16.00 -1.19 27.61
C PRO A 157 -14.80 -2.16 27.73
N GLU A 158 -15.02 -3.46 27.88
CA GLU A 158 -13.95 -4.46 27.94
C GLU A 158 -13.26 -4.66 26.58
N GLU A 159 -14.02 -4.68 25.49
CA GLU A 159 -13.44 -4.76 24.12
C GLU A 159 -12.68 -3.48 23.76
N ALA A 160 -13.19 -2.31 24.19
CA ALA A 160 -12.52 -1.03 24.00
C ALA A 160 -11.18 -1.00 24.75
N ILE A 161 -11.13 -1.44 25.99
CA ILE A 161 -9.92 -1.52 26.81
C ILE A 161 -8.90 -2.49 26.22
N GLN A 162 -9.31 -3.68 25.80
CA GLN A 162 -8.40 -4.67 25.19
C GLN A 162 -7.79 -4.15 23.89
N ARG A 163 -8.55 -3.42 23.10
CA ARG A 163 -8.09 -2.82 21.85
C ARG A 163 -7.10 -1.68 22.08
N GLU A 164 -7.35 -0.81 23.06
CA GLU A 164 -6.44 0.26 23.45
C GLU A 164 -5.11 -0.26 23.97
N ILE A 165 -5.09 -1.28 24.79
CA ILE A 165 -3.86 -1.88 25.32
C ILE A 165 -3.04 -2.50 24.20
N GLY A 166 -3.65 -3.25 23.28
CA GLY A 166 -2.96 -3.81 22.12
C GLY A 166 -2.39 -2.74 21.21
N HIS A 167 -3.15 -1.69 20.93
CA HIS A 167 -2.70 -0.57 20.10
C HIS A 167 -1.55 0.20 20.76
N PHE A 168 -1.60 0.45 22.08
CA PHE A 168 -0.53 1.13 22.80
C PHE A 168 0.79 0.34 22.77
N ALA A 169 0.76 -0.97 22.99
CA ALA A 169 1.97 -1.80 22.98
C ALA A 169 2.70 -1.76 21.62
N GLU A 170 1.96 -1.71 20.52
CA GLU A 170 2.51 -1.64 19.16
C GLU A 170 2.89 -0.22 18.74
N SER A 171 2.30 0.82 19.32
CA SER A 171 2.50 2.21 18.89
C SER A 171 3.95 2.69 19.05
N GLY A 172 4.69 2.14 20.00
CA GLY A 172 6.12 2.42 20.18
C GLY A 172 6.99 2.00 18.98
N ARG A 173 6.49 1.11 18.12
CA ARG A 173 7.20 0.68 16.91
C ARG A 173 7.52 1.86 15.97
N LEU A 174 6.66 2.88 15.92
CA LEU A 174 6.93 4.10 15.17
C LEU A 174 8.28 4.73 15.54
N PHE A 175 8.55 4.89 16.82
CA PHE A 175 9.78 5.54 17.30
C PHE A 175 11.01 4.69 16.96
N TYR A 176 10.89 3.37 17.16
CA TYR A 176 11.92 2.42 16.77
C TYR A 176 12.25 2.53 15.27
N GLU A 177 11.24 2.54 14.40
CA GLU A 177 11.48 2.59 12.95
C GLU A 177 12.11 3.90 12.46
N ILE A 178 11.75 5.05 13.04
CA ILE A 178 12.38 6.33 12.70
C ILE A 178 13.87 6.29 13.03
N THR A 179 14.23 5.79 14.22
CA THR A 179 15.65 5.69 14.61
C THR A 179 16.42 4.64 13.80
N GLU A 180 15.75 3.55 13.39
CA GLU A 180 16.38 2.54 12.53
C GLU A 180 16.60 3.05 11.10
N LEU A 181 15.76 3.96 10.58
CA LEU A 181 16.02 4.64 9.30
C LEU A 181 17.31 5.47 9.39
N SER A 182 17.42 6.31 10.40
CA SER A 182 18.62 7.13 10.66
C SER A 182 19.89 6.25 10.79
N LYS A 183 19.81 5.17 11.58
CA LYS A 183 20.92 4.21 11.77
C LYS A 183 21.44 3.61 10.47
N ILE A 184 20.57 3.30 9.51
CA ILE A 184 20.97 2.76 8.19
C ILE A 184 21.28 3.84 7.16
N GLY A 185 21.36 5.11 7.59
CA GLY A 185 21.71 6.26 6.75
C GLY A 185 20.62 6.73 5.81
N ILE A 186 19.35 6.53 6.17
CA ILE A 186 18.20 7.13 5.49
C ILE A 186 17.78 8.36 6.28
N PRO A 187 17.95 9.58 5.72
CA PRO A 187 17.66 10.82 6.43
C PRO A 187 16.18 10.95 6.76
N THR A 188 15.91 11.46 7.96
CA THR A 188 14.57 11.77 8.46
C THR A 188 14.46 13.26 8.76
N VAL A 189 13.44 13.92 8.19
CA VAL A 189 13.21 15.35 8.32
C VAL A 189 11.82 15.60 8.89
N SER A 190 11.72 16.29 10.02
CA SER A 190 10.47 16.76 10.60
C SER A 190 10.27 18.24 10.36
N LEU A 191 9.14 18.58 9.77
CA LEU A 191 8.64 19.96 9.72
C LEU A 191 7.39 20.04 10.59
N VAL A 192 7.49 20.77 11.71
CA VAL A 192 6.43 20.82 12.73
C VAL A 192 5.50 22.01 12.45
N PHE A 193 4.29 21.72 12.00
CA PHE A 193 3.30 22.72 11.62
C PHE A 193 2.34 23.15 12.75
N GLY A 194 2.45 22.56 13.91
CA GLY A 194 1.54 22.86 15.00
C GLY A 194 1.90 22.10 16.27
N ALA A 195 0.87 21.71 17.03
CA ALA A 195 1.09 20.90 18.23
C ALA A 195 1.63 19.51 17.87
N SER A 196 2.60 19.06 18.64
CA SER A 196 3.14 17.71 18.61
C SER A 196 3.24 17.21 20.05
N THR A 197 2.17 16.54 20.51
CA THR A 197 1.94 16.29 21.93
C THR A 197 2.10 14.82 22.26
N ALA A 198 2.54 14.53 23.49
CA ALA A 198 2.72 13.20 24.06
C ALA A 198 3.64 12.32 23.16
N GLY A 199 3.18 11.16 22.72
CA GLY A 199 3.93 10.30 21.78
C GLY A 199 4.27 11.02 20.47
N GLY A 200 3.44 11.95 20.00
CA GLY A 200 3.74 12.76 18.82
C GLY A 200 5.02 13.59 18.93
N ALA A 201 5.39 14.03 20.13
CA ALA A 201 6.61 14.80 20.37
C ALA A 201 7.90 14.04 20.02
N TYR A 202 7.86 12.72 20.00
CA TYR A 202 9.00 11.90 19.64
C TYR A 202 9.21 11.77 18.13
N GLN A 203 8.23 12.15 17.30
CA GLN A 203 8.45 12.21 15.85
C GLN A 203 9.58 13.22 15.52
N PRO A 204 9.50 14.51 15.90
CA PRO A 204 10.65 15.40 15.78
C PRO A 204 11.82 14.95 16.68
N GLY A 205 11.55 14.47 17.90
CA GLY A 205 12.61 14.05 18.82
C GLY A 205 13.51 12.92 18.33
N MET A 206 13.07 12.14 17.34
CA MET A 206 13.83 11.03 16.74
C MET A 206 14.30 11.32 15.31
N SER A 207 14.00 12.49 14.76
CA SER A 207 14.38 12.88 13.40
C SER A 207 15.78 13.46 13.35
N ASP A 208 16.46 13.29 12.20
CA ASP A 208 17.81 13.85 11.98
C ASP A 208 17.79 15.36 11.80
N TYR A 209 16.69 15.91 11.26
CA TYR A 209 16.52 17.35 11.03
C TYR A 209 15.15 17.80 11.49
N ASN A 210 15.11 18.90 12.26
CA ASN A 210 13.88 19.49 12.78
C ASN A 210 13.74 20.96 12.40
N ILE A 211 12.66 21.27 11.67
CA ILE A 211 12.29 22.62 11.27
C ILE A 211 11.05 23.03 12.08
N LEU A 212 11.16 24.06 12.88
CA LEU A 212 10.08 24.59 13.71
C LEU A 212 9.61 25.94 13.19
N ILE A 213 8.30 26.17 13.22
CA ILE A 213 7.66 27.40 12.73
C ILE A 213 7.36 28.30 13.93
N LYS A 214 7.87 29.51 13.89
CA LYS A 214 7.72 30.53 14.95
C LYS A 214 6.25 30.78 15.28
N ASN A 215 5.94 30.84 16.58
CA ASN A 215 4.59 31.07 17.11
C ASN A 215 3.54 30.02 16.70
N GLN A 216 3.96 28.92 16.08
CA GLN A 216 3.05 27.89 15.58
C GLN A 216 3.42 26.48 16.04
N SER A 217 4.69 26.10 15.94
CA SER A 217 5.16 24.80 16.41
C SER A 217 5.18 24.73 17.93
N ARG A 218 4.65 23.65 18.47
CA ARG A 218 4.67 23.37 19.92
C ARG A 218 4.94 21.90 20.13
N VAL A 219 6.05 21.59 20.75
CA VAL A 219 6.48 20.20 21.01
C VAL A 219 6.62 20.02 22.52
N PHE A 220 5.82 19.12 23.10
CA PHE A 220 5.93 18.82 24.53
C PHE A 220 5.35 17.42 24.84
N LEU A 221 5.93 16.77 25.84
CA LEU A 221 5.43 15.46 26.31
C LEU A 221 4.10 15.62 27.05
N GLY A 222 3.97 16.66 27.84
CA GLY A 222 2.72 17.03 28.51
C GLY A 222 2.36 18.48 28.20
N GLY A 223 1.20 18.72 27.59
CA GLY A 223 0.69 20.08 27.37
C GLY A 223 0.32 20.78 28.67
N PRO A 224 0.05 22.11 28.64
CA PRO A 224 -0.24 22.92 29.83
C PRO A 224 -1.28 22.32 30.79
N PRO A 225 -2.39 21.69 30.31
CA PRO A 225 -3.35 21.06 31.23
C PRO A 225 -2.75 19.89 32.03
N LEU A 226 -1.88 19.09 31.40
CA LEU A 226 -1.23 17.96 32.08
C LEU A 226 -0.17 18.45 33.06
N VAL A 227 0.61 19.48 32.71
CA VAL A 227 1.59 20.13 33.59
C VAL A 227 0.89 20.66 34.81
N LYS A 228 -0.21 21.41 34.65
CA LYS A 228 -1.00 21.92 35.75
C LYS A 228 -1.52 20.84 36.69
N MET A 229 -2.02 19.73 36.12
CA MET A 229 -2.52 18.62 36.91
C MET A 229 -1.39 17.92 37.69
N ALA A 230 -0.22 17.76 37.07
CA ALA A 230 0.90 17.01 37.64
C ALA A 230 1.73 17.80 38.65
N THR A 231 1.92 19.10 38.42
CA THR A 231 2.85 19.97 39.17
C THR A 231 2.19 21.16 39.84
N GLY A 232 0.94 21.51 39.46
CA GLY A 232 0.25 22.73 39.86
C GLY A 232 0.70 24.01 39.12
N GLU A 233 1.64 23.90 38.18
CA GLU A 233 2.15 25.04 37.42
C GLU A 233 1.19 25.46 36.31
N ASP A 234 0.95 26.77 36.20
CA ASP A 234 0.26 27.38 35.05
C ASP A 234 1.29 27.68 33.95
N ALA A 235 1.60 26.72 33.11
CA ALA A 235 2.58 26.84 32.05
C ALA A 235 2.01 27.54 30.81
N ASP A 236 2.74 28.52 30.26
CA ASP A 236 2.44 29.11 28.96
C ASP A 236 2.90 28.17 27.85
N PRO A 237 2.07 27.89 26.82
CA PRO A 237 2.42 26.95 25.75
C PRO A 237 3.69 27.28 24.96
N GLU A 238 3.99 28.57 24.75
CA GLU A 238 5.18 29.00 23.99
C GLU A 238 6.46 28.83 24.82
N SER A 239 6.42 29.21 26.10
CA SER A 239 7.55 29.03 27.00
C SER A 239 7.77 27.57 27.38
N LEU A 240 6.72 26.73 27.40
CA LEU A 240 6.79 25.31 27.71
C LEU A 240 7.40 24.49 26.55
N GLY A 241 7.02 24.78 25.32
CA GLY A 241 7.42 23.96 24.18
C GLY A 241 7.29 24.65 22.82
N GLY A 242 7.39 25.97 22.78
CA GLY A 242 7.35 26.74 21.54
C GLY A 242 8.62 26.63 20.70
N ALA A 243 8.53 27.07 19.45
CA ALA A 243 9.63 27.00 18.49
C ALA A 243 10.89 27.76 18.97
N ASP A 244 10.72 29.00 19.48
CA ASP A 244 11.85 29.80 19.97
C ASP A 244 12.56 29.09 21.14
N MET A 245 11.80 28.52 22.09
CA MET A 245 12.37 27.78 23.22
C MET A 245 13.17 26.56 22.74
N HIS A 246 12.61 25.79 21.81
CA HIS A 246 13.27 24.57 21.31
C HIS A 246 14.48 24.85 20.42
N THR A 247 14.54 25.98 19.73
CA THR A 247 15.69 26.34 18.90
C THR A 247 16.80 27.05 19.68
N THR A 248 16.47 27.70 20.83
CA THR A 248 17.46 28.50 21.60
C THR A 248 17.86 27.89 22.93
N ILE A 249 17.00 27.09 23.57
CA ILE A 249 17.24 26.57 24.93
C ILE A 249 17.41 25.05 24.94
N SER A 250 16.43 24.28 24.42
CA SER A 250 16.50 22.82 24.48
C SER A 250 17.32 22.18 23.38
N GLY A 251 17.52 22.87 22.24
CA GLY A 251 18.26 22.36 21.10
C GLY A 251 17.51 21.29 20.30
N LEU A 252 16.19 21.12 20.48
CA LEU A 252 15.41 20.18 19.68
C LEU A 252 15.20 20.68 18.25
N GLY A 253 15.04 21.99 18.04
CA GLY A 253 14.86 22.59 16.74
C GLY A 253 16.19 22.98 16.11
N ASP A 254 16.48 22.49 14.91
CA ASP A 254 17.68 22.85 14.15
C ASP A 254 17.49 24.16 13.36
N TYR A 255 16.26 24.37 12.88
CA TYR A 255 15.90 25.54 12.06
C TYR A 255 14.63 26.19 12.58
N LEU A 256 14.63 27.53 12.59
CA LEU A 256 13.48 28.36 12.95
C LEU A 256 12.93 29.07 11.72
N ALA A 257 11.81 28.61 11.21
CA ALA A 257 11.07 29.22 10.10
C ALA A 257 10.15 30.33 10.58
N GLN A 258 9.97 31.37 9.77
CA GLN A 258 9.09 32.51 10.10
C GLN A 258 7.61 32.18 9.90
N ASP A 259 7.30 31.35 8.90
CA ASP A 259 5.94 30.89 8.57
C ASP A 259 5.98 29.50 7.89
N GLU A 260 4.82 28.97 7.50
CA GLU A 260 4.73 27.63 6.87
C GLU A 260 5.48 27.58 5.52
N MET A 261 5.44 28.63 4.72
CA MET A 261 6.13 28.67 3.42
C MET A 261 7.65 28.73 3.58
N ASP A 262 8.14 29.46 4.58
CA ASP A 262 9.56 29.49 4.92
C ASP A 262 10.05 28.13 5.43
N GLY A 263 9.23 27.44 6.24
CA GLY A 263 9.51 26.07 6.68
C GLY A 263 9.58 25.08 5.52
N ILE A 264 8.65 25.18 4.55
CA ILE A 264 8.67 24.36 3.34
C ILE A 264 9.92 24.65 2.50
N ARG A 265 10.30 25.91 2.33
CA ARG A 265 11.55 26.30 1.65
C ARG A 265 12.77 25.67 2.33
N MET A 266 12.87 25.78 3.67
CA MET A 266 13.95 25.17 4.44
C MET A 266 13.99 23.65 4.29
N CYS A 267 12.84 22.98 4.29
CA CYS A 267 12.75 21.53 4.06
C CYS A 267 13.33 21.17 2.68
N ARG A 268 12.97 21.91 1.63
CA ARG A 268 13.54 21.71 0.28
C ARG A 268 15.06 21.94 0.25
N GLU A 269 15.57 22.91 1.01
CA GLU A 269 17.02 23.16 1.15
C GLU A 269 17.71 22.00 1.86
N VAL A 270 17.16 21.51 2.97
CA VAL A 270 17.69 20.31 3.67
C VAL A 270 17.79 19.14 2.70
N VAL A 271 16.72 18.84 1.94
CA VAL A 271 16.75 17.73 0.97
C VAL A 271 17.83 17.96 -0.10
N SER A 272 18.02 19.18 -0.58
CA SER A 272 19.06 19.49 -1.59
C SER A 272 20.49 19.25 -1.09
N HIS A 273 20.71 19.34 0.22
CA HIS A 273 22.02 19.13 0.84
C HIS A 273 22.31 17.66 1.20
N LEU A 274 21.31 16.76 1.09
CA LEU A 274 21.52 15.34 1.41
C LEU A 274 22.48 14.62 0.45
N ASN A 275 22.79 15.23 -0.70
CA ASN A 275 23.59 14.60 -1.76
C ASN A 275 23.09 13.18 -2.10
N TRP A 276 21.76 13.04 -2.12
CA TRP A 276 21.12 11.75 -2.28
C TRP A 276 21.18 11.28 -3.73
N ARG A 277 21.53 10.01 -3.93
CA ARG A 277 21.63 9.40 -5.27
C ARG A 277 21.04 8.02 -5.26
N LYS A 278 20.40 7.64 -6.36
CA LYS A 278 19.97 6.27 -6.58
C LYS A 278 21.18 5.32 -6.63
N ARG A 279 20.96 4.08 -6.23
CA ARG A 279 21.99 3.02 -6.22
C ARG A 279 21.75 1.96 -7.27
N GLY A 280 20.49 1.79 -7.71
CA GLY A 280 20.13 0.90 -8.81
C GLY A 280 20.54 1.47 -10.17
N PRO A 281 20.56 0.64 -11.21
CA PRO A 281 20.88 1.08 -12.56
C PRO A 281 19.84 2.10 -13.07
N GLU A 282 20.30 3.05 -13.88
CA GLU A 282 19.42 4.00 -14.56
C GLU A 282 18.57 3.28 -15.63
N PRO A 283 17.33 3.73 -15.84
CA PRO A 283 16.51 3.21 -16.94
C PRO A 283 17.09 3.60 -18.30
N ALA A 284 16.67 2.93 -19.36
CA ALA A 284 17.00 3.34 -20.71
C ALA A 284 16.42 4.76 -20.99
N GLU A 285 17.26 5.66 -21.52
CA GLU A 285 16.84 7.05 -21.84
C GLU A 285 15.68 7.12 -22.84
N LYS A 286 15.58 6.13 -23.72
CA LYS A 286 14.56 6.07 -24.76
C LYS A 286 13.78 4.77 -24.64
N TYR A 287 12.48 4.91 -24.58
CA TYR A 287 11.53 3.80 -24.62
C TYR A 287 10.35 4.18 -25.52
N LEU A 288 9.63 3.18 -25.97
CA LEU A 288 8.45 3.37 -26.82
C LEU A 288 7.18 3.28 -25.95
N GLU A 289 6.18 4.09 -26.28
CA GLU A 289 4.86 3.87 -25.69
C GLU A 289 4.25 2.55 -26.17
N PRO A 290 3.37 1.92 -25.40
CA PRO A 290 2.64 0.74 -25.85
C PRO A 290 1.92 0.97 -27.17
N MET A 291 1.86 -0.05 -28.02
CA MET A 291 1.16 0.03 -29.31
C MET A 291 -0.37 0.02 -29.15
N HIS A 292 -0.87 -0.49 -28.04
CA HIS A 292 -2.30 -0.63 -27.74
C HIS A 292 -2.76 0.46 -26.77
N ASP A 293 -4.01 0.92 -26.94
CA ASP A 293 -4.58 2.00 -26.14
C ASP A 293 -4.81 1.55 -24.68
N PRO A 294 -4.30 2.27 -23.68
CA PRO A 294 -4.57 1.97 -22.26
C PRO A 294 -6.06 2.05 -21.88
N GLU A 295 -6.90 2.80 -22.63
CA GLU A 295 -8.36 2.80 -22.41
C GLU A 295 -8.99 1.41 -22.57
N GLU A 296 -8.39 0.54 -23.36
CA GLU A 296 -8.87 -0.83 -23.58
C GLU A 296 -8.74 -1.71 -22.32
N LEU A 297 -7.86 -1.34 -21.37
CA LEU A 297 -7.75 -2.04 -20.07
C LEU A 297 -9.07 -2.06 -19.30
N LEU A 298 -9.95 -1.10 -19.53
CA LEU A 298 -11.26 -1.03 -18.87
C LEU A 298 -12.20 -2.17 -19.28
N GLY A 299 -12.03 -2.73 -20.49
CA GLY A 299 -12.93 -3.78 -21.02
C GLY A 299 -12.35 -5.21 -20.95
N ILE A 300 -11.09 -5.39 -20.57
CA ILE A 300 -10.43 -6.71 -20.57
C ILE A 300 -10.96 -7.57 -19.42
N VAL A 301 -11.09 -7.02 -18.22
CA VAL A 301 -11.35 -7.78 -16.99
C VAL A 301 -12.81 -7.69 -16.60
N SER A 302 -13.46 -8.85 -16.52
CA SER A 302 -14.84 -8.94 -16.07
C SER A 302 -14.96 -8.80 -14.55
N LYS A 303 -16.01 -8.14 -14.09
CA LYS A 303 -16.46 -8.17 -12.68
C LYS A 303 -16.84 -9.59 -12.22
N ASP A 304 -17.25 -10.46 -13.15
CA ASP A 304 -17.39 -11.90 -12.92
C ASP A 304 -16.04 -12.60 -13.20
N LEU A 305 -15.28 -12.88 -12.13
CA LEU A 305 -13.95 -13.47 -12.20
C LEU A 305 -13.91 -14.92 -12.74
N ARG A 306 -15.08 -15.50 -13.10
CA ARG A 306 -15.16 -16.77 -13.83
C ARG A 306 -14.97 -16.60 -15.34
N SER A 307 -15.09 -15.38 -15.83
CA SER A 307 -14.82 -15.04 -17.23
C SER A 307 -13.32 -14.95 -17.45
N PRO A 308 -12.72 -15.87 -18.24
CA PRO A 308 -11.28 -15.85 -18.48
C PRO A 308 -10.90 -14.71 -19.43
N PHE A 309 -9.68 -14.22 -19.29
CA PHE A 309 -9.01 -13.33 -20.25
C PHE A 309 -7.53 -13.72 -20.36
N ASP A 310 -6.87 -13.38 -21.44
CA ASP A 310 -5.42 -13.57 -21.55
C ASP A 310 -4.69 -12.41 -20.90
N MET A 311 -3.82 -12.69 -19.94
CA MET A 311 -3.01 -11.69 -19.24
C MET A 311 -2.07 -10.94 -20.19
N ARG A 312 -1.74 -11.52 -21.35
CA ARG A 312 -0.94 -10.83 -22.38
C ARG A 312 -1.64 -9.57 -22.92
N GLU A 313 -2.98 -9.53 -22.90
CA GLU A 313 -3.73 -8.33 -23.28
C GLU A 313 -3.47 -7.17 -22.32
N VAL A 314 -3.33 -7.46 -21.02
CA VAL A 314 -2.93 -6.45 -20.03
C VAL A 314 -1.46 -6.07 -20.23
N ILE A 315 -0.57 -7.06 -20.36
CA ILE A 315 0.87 -6.83 -20.54
C ILE A 315 1.13 -5.95 -21.76
N ALA A 316 0.47 -6.22 -22.89
CA ALA A 316 0.63 -5.45 -24.12
C ALA A 316 0.31 -3.95 -24.01
N ARG A 317 -0.50 -3.55 -23.00
CA ARG A 317 -0.92 -2.16 -22.76
C ARG A 317 -0.11 -1.46 -21.66
N ILE A 318 0.82 -2.16 -21.02
CA ILE A 318 1.63 -1.57 -19.94
C ILE A 318 3.14 -1.61 -20.18
N VAL A 319 3.63 -2.45 -21.13
CA VAL A 319 5.06 -2.57 -21.42
C VAL A 319 5.48 -1.71 -22.60
N ASP A 320 6.74 -1.31 -22.61
CA ASP A 320 7.33 -0.47 -23.66
C ASP A 320 7.20 -1.13 -25.03
N GLY A 321 6.66 -0.38 -26.02
CA GLY A 321 6.44 -0.86 -27.39
C GLY A 321 5.56 -2.08 -27.51
N SER A 322 4.82 -2.45 -26.46
CA SER A 322 4.11 -3.74 -26.33
C SER A 322 5.03 -4.97 -26.49
N GLU A 323 6.35 -4.78 -26.30
CA GLU A 323 7.35 -5.81 -26.48
C GLU A 323 7.45 -6.73 -25.25
N PHE A 324 7.34 -8.04 -25.50
CA PHE A 324 7.38 -9.07 -24.45
C PHE A 324 8.08 -10.33 -24.94
N GLU A 325 9.08 -10.82 -24.22
CA GLU A 325 9.75 -12.08 -24.52
C GLU A 325 9.20 -13.18 -23.61
N ASP A 326 8.28 -13.98 -24.15
CA ASP A 326 7.56 -15.02 -23.41
C ASP A 326 8.49 -16.20 -23.05
N PHE A 327 8.61 -16.49 -21.77
CA PHE A 327 9.41 -17.59 -21.25
C PHE A 327 8.58 -18.88 -21.14
N LYS A 328 9.00 -19.94 -21.83
CA LYS A 328 8.32 -21.24 -21.85
C LYS A 328 6.81 -21.15 -22.16
N PRO A 329 6.40 -20.55 -23.30
CA PRO A 329 4.98 -20.36 -23.61
C PRO A 329 4.17 -21.65 -23.69
N LEU A 330 4.81 -22.77 -24.07
CA LEU A 330 4.17 -24.09 -24.22
C LEU A 330 4.13 -24.91 -22.93
N TYR A 331 4.84 -24.50 -21.86
CA TYR A 331 4.89 -25.24 -20.59
C TYR A 331 4.24 -24.40 -19.49
N GLY A 332 3.31 -25.00 -18.74
CA GLY A 332 2.54 -24.32 -17.70
C GLY A 332 1.78 -23.09 -18.23
N PRO A 333 0.90 -23.23 -19.26
CA PRO A 333 0.31 -22.10 -19.98
C PRO A 333 -0.64 -21.25 -19.14
N THR A 334 -1.09 -21.73 -17.98
CA THR A 334 -1.92 -20.97 -17.04
C THR A 334 -1.14 -19.90 -16.27
N LEU A 335 0.17 -19.83 -16.45
CA LEU A 335 1.02 -18.75 -15.96
C LEU A 335 1.86 -18.19 -17.12
N VAL A 336 1.71 -16.92 -17.40
CA VAL A 336 2.58 -16.18 -18.33
C VAL A 336 3.81 -15.71 -17.57
N CYS A 337 5.00 -15.97 -18.11
CA CYS A 337 6.26 -15.44 -17.61
C CYS A 337 7.06 -14.87 -18.77
N GLY A 338 7.72 -13.73 -18.59
CA GLY A 338 8.57 -13.19 -19.64
C GLY A 338 9.23 -11.87 -19.25
N TRP A 339 10.15 -11.42 -20.09
CA TRP A 339 10.88 -10.17 -19.90
C TRP A 339 10.28 -9.04 -20.73
N ALA A 340 10.31 -7.85 -20.16
CA ALA A 340 9.85 -6.62 -20.78
C ALA A 340 10.63 -5.41 -20.22
N THR A 341 10.27 -4.23 -20.71
CA THR A 341 10.64 -2.96 -20.09
C THR A 341 9.40 -2.13 -19.81
N ILE A 342 9.44 -1.29 -18.77
CA ILE A 342 8.40 -0.31 -18.44
C ILE A 342 9.09 1.01 -18.14
N HIS A 343 8.82 2.05 -18.93
CA HIS A 343 9.54 3.34 -18.87
C HIS A 343 11.07 3.17 -18.85
N GLY A 344 11.57 2.25 -19.67
CA GLY A 344 12.99 1.93 -19.77
C GLY A 344 13.56 1.06 -18.64
N TYR A 345 12.80 0.75 -17.58
CA TYR A 345 13.21 -0.17 -16.53
C TYR A 345 13.01 -1.62 -16.98
N PRO A 346 14.05 -2.47 -16.94
CA PRO A 346 13.88 -3.90 -17.22
C PRO A 346 13.05 -4.56 -16.10
N VAL A 347 12.16 -5.47 -16.48
CA VAL A 347 11.29 -6.16 -15.55
C VAL A 347 10.96 -7.58 -16.02
N GLY A 348 10.99 -8.56 -15.10
CA GLY A 348 10.44 -9.89 -15.30
C GLY A 348 8.97 -9.91 -14.87
N ILE A 349 8.07 -10.31 -15.74
CA ILE A 349 6.62 -10.32 -15.47
C ILE A 349 6.13 -11.75 -15.26
N LEU A 350 5.33 -11.96 -14.20
CA LEU A 350 4.55 -13.18 -13.97
C LEU A 350 3.07 -12.79 -13.89
N GLY A 351 2.24 -13.38 -14.75
CA GLY A 351 0.80 -13.09 -14.81
C GLY A 351 -0.05 -14.34 -14.92
N ASN A 352 -1.16 -14.41 -14.20
CA ASN A 352 -2.02 -15.59 -14.18
C ASN A 352 -3.01 -15.59 -15.35
N ASN A 353 -3.04 -16.72 -16.08
CA ASN A 353 -4.07 -17.07 -17.05
C ASN A 353 -4.99 -18.19 -16.53
N GLY A 354 -5.08 -18.36 -15.22
CA GLY A 354 -5.90 -19.40 -14.58
C GLY A 354 -5.29 -19.90 -13.28
N ALA A 355 -5.73 -21.08 -12.83
CA ALA A 355 -5.22 -21.72 -11.62
C ALA A 355 -3.76 -22.16 -11.77
N LEU A 356 -3.06 -22.28 -10.65
CA LEU A 356 -1.69 -22.78 -10.63
C LEU A 356 -1.67 -24.32 -10.61
N PHE A 357 -0.96 -24.88 -11.58
CA PHE A 357 -0.61 -26.29 -11.68
C PHE A 357 0.84 -26.52 -11.21
N SER A 358 1.24 -27.78 -11.12
CA SER A 358 2.63 -28.16 -10.83
C SER A 358 3.60 -27.51 -11.82
N GLU A 359 3.31 -27.61 -13.12
CA GLU A 359 4.13 -27.07 -14.20
C GLU A 359 4.22 -25.55 -14.16
N SER A 360 3.11 -24.87 -13.84
CA SER A 360 3.10 -23.41 -13.67
C SER A 360 3.99 -22.97 -12.51
N SER A 361 3.98 -23.73 -11.42
CA SER A 361 4.78 -23.47 -10.23
C SER A 361 6.28 -23.69 -10.48
N GLU A 362 6.64 -24.74 -11.24
CA GLU A 362 8.03 -25.02 -11.62
C GLU A 362 8.57 -23.98 -12.60
N LYS A 363 7.74 -23.57 -13.59
CA LYS A 363 8.05 -22.47 -14.51
C LYS A 363 8.33 -21.16 -13.75
N ALA A 364 7.43 -20.79 -12.84
CA ALA A 364 7.59 -19.60 -12.01
C ALA A 364 8.88 -19.65 -11.17
N ALA A 365 9.12 -20.77 -10.48
CA ALA A 365 10.28 -20.94 -9.63
C ALA A 365 11.59 -20.77 -10.41
N GLN A 366 11.68 -21.31 -11.63
CA GLN A 366 12.84 -21.12 -12.49
C GLN A 366 12.95 -19.67 -12.98
N PHE A 367 11.85 -19.07 -13.42
CA PHE A 367 11.86 -17.70 -13.94
C PHE A 367 12.29 -16.67 -12.89
N ILE A 368 11.79 -16.79 -11.65
CA ILE A 368 12.20 -15.95 -10.52
C ILE A 368 13.71 -16.07 -10.27
N GLN A 369 14.28 -17.29 -10.33
CA GLN A 369 15.73 -17.48 -10.17
C GLN A 369 16.52 -16.79 -11.29
N LEU A 370 16.05 -16.91 -12.55
CA LEU A 370 16.70 -16.26 -13.68
C LEU A 370 16.70 -14.73 -13.52
N CYS A 371 15.58 -14.13 -13.10
CA CYS A 371 15.51 -12.69 -12.82
C CYS A 371 16.47 -12.28 -11.69
N ASN A 372 16.57 -13.09 -10.62
CA ASN A 372 17.57 -12.86 -9.57
C ASN A 372 19.01 -13.02 -10.07
N GLN A 373 19.27 -13.92 -11.01
CA GLN A 373 20.61 -14.12 -11.58
C GLN A 373 21.12 -12.87 -12.30
N ILE A 374 20.23 -12.13 -12.94
CA ILE A 374 20.54 -10.96 -13.76
C ILE A 374 20.11 -9.63 -13.13
N ASP A 375 19.76 -9.62 -11.84
CA ASP A 375 19.39 -8.45 -11.05
C ASP A 375 18.20 -7.64 -11.63
N VAL A 376 17.19 -8.35 -12.16
CA VAL A 376 15.99 -7.74 -12.76
C VAL A 376 14.81 -7.79 -11.78
N PRO A 377 14.13 -6.66 -11.48
CA PRO A 377 12.92 -6.62 -10.68
C PRO A 377 11.79 -7.49 -11.25
N LEU A 378 10.85 -7.87 -10.38
CA LEU A 378 9.71 -8.72 -10.73
C LEU A 378 8.39 -7.96 -10.61
N LEU A 379 7.53 -8.08 -11.63
CA LEU A 379 6.14 -7.62 -11.63
C LEU A 379 5.21 -8.82 -11.60
N PHE A 380 4.35 -8.90 -10.58
CA PHE A 380 3.35 -9.93 -10.41
C PHE A 380 1.95 -9.37 -10.72
N LEU A 381 1.27 -9.95 -11.71
CA LEU A 381 -0.08 -9.60 -12.13
C LEU A 381 -1.05 -10.70 -11.70
N HIS A 382 -1.83 -10.45 -10.66
CA HIS A 382 -2.70 -11.47 -10.08
C HIS A 382 -4.06 -11.56 -10.77
N ASN A 383 -4.37 -12.76 -11.23
CA ASN A 383 -5.72 -13.24 -11.49
C ASN A 383 -5.76 -14.74 -11.13
N ILE A 384 -5.62 -15.05 -9.84
CA ILE A 384 -5.40 -16.40 -9.33
C ILE A 384 -6.51 -16.85 -8.40
N THR A 385 -7.14 -17.97 -8.76
CA THR A 385 -8.18 -18.62 -7.95
C THR A 385 -7.62 -19.66 -6.95
N GLY A 386 -6.32 -19.90 -6.98
CA GLY A 386 -5.58 -20.81 -6.11
C GLY A 386 -4.77 -21.86 -6.86
N TYR A 387 -4.07 -22.70 -6.09
CA TYR A 387 -3.52 -23.95 -6.62
C TYR A 387 -4.65 -24.95 -6.84
N LEU A 388 -4.53 -25.78 -7.86
CA LEU A 388 -5.52 -26.84 -8.09
C LEU A 388 -5.50 -27.86 -6.94
N VAL A 389 -6.69 -28.35 -6.61
CA VAL A 389 -6.93 -29.33 -5.54
C VAL A 389 -7.58 -30.58 -6.12
N GLY A 390 -7.36 -31.72 -5.47
CA GLY A 390 -7.93 -33.00 -5.89
C GLY A 390 -6.87 -34.11 -5.85
N THR A 391 -7.33 -35.37 -5.79
CA THR A 391 -6.45 -36.55 -5.61
C THR A 391 -5.34 -36.61 -6.65
N ASP A 392 -5.66 -36.40 -7.92
CA ASP A 392 -4.68 -36.49 -9.02
C ASP A 392 -3.62 -35.38 -8.91
N PHE A 393 -4.00 -34.17 -8.51
CA PHE A 393 -3.08 -33.04 -8.34
C PHE A 393 -2.19 -33.24 -7.12
N GLU A 394 -2.75 -33.70 -5.98
CA GLU A 394 -1.97 -33.97 -4.77
C GLU A 394 -0.95 -35.10 -5.02
N GLN A 395 -1.37 -36.19 -5.65
CA GLN A 395 -0.48 -37.31 -6.05
C GLN A 395 0.52 -36.87 -7.13
N GLY A 396 0.14 -35.96 -8.03
CA GLY A 396 1.01 -35.33 -9.02
C GLY A 396 2.01 -34.35 -8.44
N GLY A 397 1.98 -34.11 -7.12
CA GLY A 397 2.96 -33.27 -6.39
C GLY A 397 2.69 -31.78 -6.39
N ILE A 398 1.44 -31.34 -6.50
CA ILE A 398 1.08 -29.91 -6.50
C ILE A 398 1.59 -29.21 -5.22
N THR A 399 1.47 -29.84 -4.04
CA THR A 399 1.99 -29.29 -2.79
C THR A 399 3.50 -29.11 -2.83
N LYS A 400 4.23 -30.11 -3.35
CA LYS A 400 5.69 -30.05 -3.51
C LYS A 400 6.12 -28.94 -4.47
N ASN A 401 5.50 -28.88 -5.64
CA ASN A 401 5.88 -27.95 -6.69
C ASN A 401 5.39 -26.51 -6.39
N GLY A 402 4.20 -26.37 -5.79
CA GLY A 402 3.75 -25.09 -5.25
C GLY A 402 4.69 -24.54 -4.17
N SER A 403 5.22 -25.42 -3.31
CA SER A 403 6.22 -25.01 -2.30
C SER A 403 7.52 -24.51 -2.93
N LYS A 404 7.95 -25.02 -4.09
CA LYS A 404 9.11 -24.49 -4.82
C LYS A 404 8.87 -23.04 -5.27
N MET A 405 7.69 -22.76 -5.82
CA MET A 405 7.32 -21.39 -6.21
C MET A 405 7.31 -20.43 -5.01
N ILE A 406 6.66 -20.83 -3.92
CA ILE A 406 6.62 -20.03 -2.68
C ILE A 406 8.03 -19.82 -2.11
N ASN A 407 8.89 -20.85 -2.14
CA ASN A 407 10.29 -20.74 -1.75
C ASN A 407 11.04 -19.72 -2.62
N ALA A 408 10.88 -19.79 -3.95
CA ALA A 408 11.53 -18.86 -4.87
C ALA A 408 11.11 -17.41 -4.60
N VAL A 409 9.82 -17.15 -4.40
CA VAL A 409 9.29 -15.82 -4.04
C VAL A 409 9.87 -15.34 -2.70
N SER A 410 9.85 -16.21 -1.68
CA SER A 410 10.29 -15.85 -0.31
C SER A 410 11.79 -15.52 -0.23
N ASN A 411 12.61 -16.17 -1.03
CA ASN A 411 14.07 -16.00 -1.00
C ASN A 411 14.58 -15.00 -2.04
N SER A 412 13.74 -14.60 -3.00
CA SER A 412 14.10 -13.58 -3.99
C SER A 412 14.40 -12.24 -3.31
N THR A 413 15.51 -11.59 -3.71
CA THR A 413 15.93 -10.29 -3.16
C THR A 413 15.83 -9.14 -4.15
N VAL A 414 15.57 -9.42 -5.45
CA VAL A 414 15.18 -8.35 -6.38
C VAL A 414 13.87 -7.72 -5.94
N PRO A 415 13.63 -6.43 -6.22
CA PRO A 415 12.35 -5.79 -5.91
C PRO A 415 11.17 -6.51 -6.55
N HIS A 416 10.10 -6.72 -5.79
CA HIS A 416 8.83 -7.21 -6.29
C HIS A 416 7.80 -6.07 -6.29
N VAL A 417 7.08 -5.91 -7.38
CA VAL A 417 5.88 -5.08 -7.50
C VAL A 417 4.71 -5.99 -7.83
N THR A 418 3.60 -5.81 -7.15
CA THR A 418 2.40 -6.64 -7.32
C THR A 418 1.21 -5.78 -7.71
N VAL A 419 0.45 -6.20 -8.72
CA VAL A 419 -0.85 -5.61 -9.08
C VAL A 419 -1.89 -6.72 -9.08
N ILE A 420 -2.89 -6.59 -8.20
CA ILE A 420 -4.01 -7.54 -8.14
C ILE A 420 -5.12 -7.05 -9.06
N ILE A 421 -5.25 -7.70 -10.18
CA ILE A 421 -6.16 -7.33 -11.27
C ILE A 421 -7.54 -7.95 -11.09
N GLY A 422 -7.56 -9.24 -10.72
CA GLY A 422 -8.78 -10.02 -10.54
C GLY A 422 -8.76 -10.79 -9.22
N ALA A 423 -8.97 -12.11 -9.27
CA ALA A 423 -8.89 -12.95 -8.08
C ALA A 423 -7.48 -13.01 -7.50
N SER A 424 -7.39 -13.10 -6.17
CA SER A 424 -6.16 -13.41 -5.44
C SER A 424 -6.51 -14.23 -4.20
N TYR A 425 -6.67 -15.56 -4.38
CA TYR A 425 -7.22 -16.45 -3.37
C TYR A 425 -6.19 -17.43 -2.81
N GLY A 426 -6.29 -17.64 -1.48
CA GLY A 426 -5.56 -18.66 -0.74
C GLY A 426 -4.05 -18.57 -0.91
N ALA A 427 -3.37 -19.74 -0.95
CA ALA A 427 -1.93 -19.80 -1.13
C ALA A 427 -1.45 -19.34 -2.52
N GLY A 428 -2.35 -19.17 -3.50
CA GLY A 428 -2.05 -18.54 -4.77
C GLY A 428 -1.56 -17.09 -4.61
N ASN A 429 -2.16 -16.33 -3.67
CA ASN A 429 -1.67 -15.02 -3.28
C ASN A 429 -0.20 -15.05 -2.82
N PHE A 430 0.18 -16.07 -2.08
CA PHE A 430 1.54 -16.24 -1.54
C PHE A 430 2.54 -16.58 -2.64
N GLY A 431 2.20 -17.52 -3.52
CA GLY A 431 3.04 -17.88 -4.66
C GLY A 431 3.24 -16.76 -5.67
N MET A 432 2.32 -15.80 -5.72
CA MET A 432 2.39 -14.62 -6.60
C MET A 432 2.90 -13.35 -5.88
N SER A 433 3.64 -13.49 -4.79
CA SER A 433 4.21 -12.35 -4.04
C SER A 433 3.16 -11.35 -3.51
N GLY A 434 2.17 -11.86 -2.80
CA GLY A 434 1.22 -11.00 -2.08
C GLY A 434 1.87 -10.24 -0.92
N ARG A 435 1.10 -9.37 -0.26
CA ARG A 435 1.57 -8.45 0.77
C ARG A 435 2.47 -9.05 1.84
N ALA A 436 2.23 -10.29 2.26
CA ALA A 436 2.99 -10.97 3.30
C ALA A 436 4.40 -11.44 2.86
N PHE A 437 4.71 -11.38 1.56
CA PHE A 437 5.96 -11.89 0.98
C PHE A 437 6.97 -10.79 0.64
N GLY A 438 6.92 -9.66 1.34
CA GLY A 438 7.93 -8.61 1.22
C GLY A 438 7.87 -7.83 -0.10
N THR A 439 6.73 -7.86 -0.79
CA THR A 439 6.57 -7.04 -2.00
C THR A 439 6.80 -5.56 -1.67
N ARG A 440 7.63 -4.90 -2.50
CA ARG A 440 7.97 -3.48 -2.34
C ARG A 440 6.75 -2.59 -2.49
N PHE A 441 5.86 -2.96 -3.45
CA PHE A 441 4.59 -2.29 -3.69
C PHE A 441 3.52 -3.31 -4.06
N ASN A 442 2.31 -3.09 -3.57
CA ASN A 442 1.15 -3.94 -3.84
C ASN A 442 -0.07 -3.08 -4.13
N PHE A 443 -0.44 -2.95 -5.39
CA PHE A 443 -1.62 -2.21 -5.84
C PHE A 443 -2.76 -3.15 -6.24
N ILE A 444 -3.97 -2.62 -6.27
CA ILE A 444 -5.14 -3.39 -6.68
C ILE A 444 -5.99 -2.62 -7.69
N TRP A 445 -6.62 -3.34 -8.61
CA TRP A 445 -7.66 -2.79 -9.48
C TRP A 445 -9.03 -2.83 -8.78
N PRO A 446 -10.03 -2.03 -9.24
CA PRO A 446 -11.38 -2.05 -8.68
C PRO A 446 -12.09 -3.41 -8.77
N THR A 447 -11.75 -4.23 -9.76
CA THR A 447 -12.24 -5.62 -9.96
C THR A 447 -11.62 -6.64 -9.01
N ALA A 448 -10.56 -6.29 -8.29
CA ALA A 448 -9.82 -7.23 -7.44
C ALA A 448 -10.69 -7.85 -6.33
N LYS A 449 -10.47 -9.14 -6.07
CA LYS A 449 -11.04 -9.86 -4.93
C LYS A 449 -9.96 -10.66 -4.22
N ILE A 450 -9.86 -10.45 -2.90
CA ILE A 450 -8.84 -11.07 -2.06
C ILE A 450 -9.51 -11.85 -0.94
N ALA A 451 -9.28 -13.17 -0.86
CA ALA A 451 -9.84 -14.01 0.19
C ALA A 451 -9.06 -15.31 0.38
N VAL A 452 -9.34 -16.04 1.46
CA VAL A 452 -8.79 -17.38 1.67
C VAL A 452 -9.30 -18.35 0.60
N MET A 453 -10.56 -18.21 0.19
CA MET A 453 -11.21 -18.98 -0.89
C MET A 453 -12.41 -18.21 -1.43
N GLY A 454 -12.92 -18.62 -2.57
CA GLY A 454 -14.13 -18.00 -3.13
C GLY A 454 -15.34 -18.10 -2.17
N PRO A 455 -16.24 -17.11 -2.16
CA PRO A 455 -17.38 -17.04 -1.22
C PRO A 455 -18.27 -18.28 -1.23
N LYS A 456 -18.61 -18.78 -2.42
CA LYS A 456 -19.42 -20.01 -2.57
C LYS A 456 -18.72 -21.26 -2.04
N GLN A 457 -17.41 -21.38 -2.30
CA GLN A 457 -16.61 -22.49 -1.77
C GLN A 457 -16.57 -22.45 -0.26
N MET A 458 -16.42 -21.26 0.34
CA MET A 458 -16.40 -21.09 1.79
C MET A 458 -17.74 -21.52 2.41
N ALA A 459 -18.87 -21.07 1.87
CA ALA A 459 -20.19 -21.45 2.34
C ALA A 459 -20.41 -22.97 2.22
N GLY A 460 -20.03 -23.57 1.08
CA GLY A 460 -20.13 -25.02 0.86
C GLY A 460 -19.29 -25.84 1.83
N VAL A 461 -18.04 -25.45 2.11
CA VAL A 461 -17.18 -26.11 3.09
C VAL A 461 -17.78 -26.01 4.50
N MET A 462 -18.34 -24.87 4.89
CA MET A 462 -19.01 -24.70 6.18
C MET A 462 -20.20 -25.66 6.34
N THR A 463 -21.02 -25.82 5.30
CA THR A 463 -22.13 -26.78 5.27
C THR A 463 -21.65 -28.23 5.43
N ILE A 464 -20.60 -28.65 4.68
CA ILE A 464 -20.04 -30.00 4.77
C ILE A 464 -19.51 -30.28 6.19
N VAL A 465 -18.75 -29.35 6.76
CA VAL A 465 -18.21 -29.45 8.13
C VAL A 465 -19.33 -29.49 9.15
N GLY A 466 -20.38 -28.67 8.96
CA GLY A 466 -21.58 -28.64 9.81
C GLY A 466 -22.34 -29.98 9.82
N LYS A 467 -22.55 -30.58 8.64
CA LYS A 467 -23.17 -31.92 8.50
C LYS A 467 -22.36 -33.00 9.25
N ALA A 468 -21.07 -33.07 8.98
CA ALA A 468 -20.19 -34.04 9.64
C ALA A 468 -20.13 -33.83 11.18
N ALA A 469 -20.22 -32.60 11.67
CA ALA A 469 -20.26 -32.31 13.11
C ALA A 469 -21.59 -32.73 13.74
N ALA A 470 -22.72 -32.55 13.03
CA ALA A 470 -24.04 -32.99 13.51
C ALA A 470 -24.11 -34.52 13.60
N GLU A 471 -23.63 -35.25 12.59
CA GLU A 471 -23.55 -36.71 12.57
C GLU A 471 -22.71 -37.25 13.74
N ARG A 472 -21.51 -36.68 13.95
CA ARG A 472 -20.64 -37.08 15.10
C ARG A 472 -21.28 -36.88 16.47
N ARG A 473 -22.21 -35.91 16.58
CA ARG A 473 -22.94 -35.61 17.83
C ARG A 473 -24.29 -36.37 17.92
N GLY A 474 -24.64 -37.20 16.95
CA GLY A 474 -25.91 -37.91 16.90
C GLY A 474 -27.13 -36.97 16.75
N LYS A 475 -26.91 -35.77 16.23
CA LYS A 475 -27.98 -34.76 16.04
C LYS A 475 -28.42 -34.72 14.58
N LYS A 476 -29.73 -34.51 14.37
CA LYS A 476 -30.24 -34.27 13.02
C LYS A 476 -29.72 -32.93 12.51
N PHE A 477 -29.18 -32.91 11.29
CA PHE A 477 -28.75 -31.69 10.65
C PHE A 477 -29.98 -30.91 10.15
N ASP A 478 -30.05 -29.63 10.49
CA ASP A 478 -31.12 -28.73 10.06
C ASP A 478 -30.71 -28.04 8.75
N GLU A 479 -31.18 -28.57 7.63
CA GLU A 479 -30.83 -28.08 6.30
C GLU A 479 -31.35 -26.66 6.02
N GLU A 480 -32.53 -26.30 6.57
CA GLU A 480 -33.10 -24.97 6.35
C GLU A 480 -32.35 -23.89 7.12
N ALA A 481 -32.04 -24.15 8.39
CA ALA A 481 -31.21 -23.24 9.19
C ALA A 481 -29.80 -23.11 8.63
N ASP A 482 -29.22 -24.21 8.11
CA ASP A 482 -27.90 -24.17 7.48
C ASP A 482 -27.90 -23.38 6.17
N ALA A 483 -28.89 -23.55 5.30
CA ALA A 483 -29.02 -22.78 4.06
C ALA A 483 -29.10 -21.28 4.33
N LYS A 484 -29.84 -20.86 5.37
CA LYS A 484 -29.88 -19.45 5.80
C LYS A 484 -28.51 -18.95 6.26
N ARG A 485 -27.80 -19.73 7.08
CA ARG A 485 -26.44 -19.40 7.55
C ARG A 485 -25.44 -19.33 6.39
N ALA A 486 -25.50 -20.31 5.48
CA ALA A 486 -24.64 -20.36 4.31
C ALA A 486 -24.82 -19.14 3.40
N ALA A 487 -26.07 -18.72 3.14
CA ALA A 487 -26.37 -17.53 2.35
C ALA A 487 -25.83 -16.24 3.01
N VAL A 488 -25.98 -16.11 4.33
CA VAL A 488 -25.42 -14.97 5.08
C VAL A 488 -23.89 -15.00 5.03
N ALA A 489 -23.27 -16.17 5.22
CA ALA A 489 -21.82 -16.33 5.18
C ALA A 489 -21.25 -16.02 3.78
N GLU A 490 -21.93 -16.50 2.70
CA GLU A 490 -21.56 -16.19 1.32
C GLU A 490 -21.63 -14.69 1.04
N HIS A 491 -22.72 -14.02 1.45
CA HIS A 491 -22.85 -12.57 1.30
C HIS A 491 -21.72 -11.79 1.97
N TRP A 492 -21.43 -12.09 3.23
CA TRP A 492 -20.35 -11.40 3.95
C TRP A 492 -18.96 -11.74 3.41
N ALA A 493 -18.74 -12.96 2.94
CA ALA A 493 -17.50 -13.34 2.30
C ALA A 493 -17.30 -12.58 0.99
N GLU A 494 -18.36 -12.44 0.19
CA GLU A 494 -18.33 -11.62 -1.04
C GLU A 494 -17.99 -10.17 -0.73
N GLU A 495 -18.70 -9.52 0.22
CA GLU A 495 -18.43 -8.13 0.59
C GLU A 495 -16.99 -7.91 1.10
N ARG A 496 -16.49 -8.82 1.93
CA ARG A 496 -15.13 -8.74 2.51
C ARG A 496 -14.02 -9.10 1.53
N SER A 497 -14.32 -9.83 0.47
CA SER A 497 -13.36 -10.17 -0.57
C SER A 497 -13.07 -9.03 -1.53
N LYS A 498 -13.99 -8.06 -1.68
CA LYS A 498 -13.83 -6.94 -2.60
C LYS A 498 -12.56 -6.14 -2.33
N GLY A 499 -11.86 -5.75 -3.39
CA GLY A 499 -10.65 -4.94 -3.30
C GLY A 499 -10.84 -3.67 -2.48
N LEU A 500 -11.99 -2.99 -2.63
CA LEU A 500 -12.31 -1.79 -1.85
C LEU A 500 -12.35 -2.05 -0.33
N PHE A 501 -12.78 -3.25 0.11
CA PHE A 501 -12.70 -3.61 1.52
C PHE A 501 -11.24 -3.84 1.95
N ALA A 502 -10.43 -4.53 1.14
CA ALA A 502 -9.03 -4.80 1.43
C ALA A 502 -8.21 -3.51 1.54
N THR A 503 -8.31 -2.61 0.55
CA THR A 503 -7.59 -1.34 0.54
C THR A 503 -7.99 -0.44 1.73
N SER A 504 -9.26 -0.48 2.13
CA SER A 504 -9.72 0.28 3.30
C SER A 504 -9.11 -0.18 4.63
N ARG A 505 -8.53 -1.37 4.68
CA ARG A 505 -7.83 -1.96 5.86
C ARG A 505 -6.31 -1.82 5.77
N VAL A 506 -5.81 -1.09 4.76
CA VAL A 506 -4.37 -0.92 4.49
C VAL A 506 -3.70 -2.28 4.21
N SER A 507 -4.41 -3.15 3.48
CA SER A 507 -3.89 -4.47 3.08
C SER A 507 -3.04 -4.40 1.81
N ASP A 508 -3.09 -3.28 1.12
CA ASP A 508 -2.34 -2.93 -0.09
C ASP A 508 -1.90 -1.47 -0.02
N ASP A 509 -1.22 -1.01 -1.07
CA ASP A 509 -0.70 0.35 -1.16
C ASP A 509 -1.67 1.32 -1.86
N GLY A 510 -2.77 0.79 -2.40
CA GLY A 510 -3.86 1.59 -2.96
C GLY A 510 -4.58 0.90 -4.13
N MET A 511 -5.84 1.28 -4.29
CA MET A 511 -6.62 0.95 -5.47
C MET A 511 -6.28 1.95 -6.57
N ILE A 512 -6.05 1.44 -7.77
CA ILE A 512 -5.59 2.24 -8.91
C ILE A 512 -6.53 2.10 -10.11
N ASP A 513 -6.62 3.14 -10.92
CA ASP A 513 -7.25 3.05 -12.23
C ASP A 513 -6.44 2.10 -13.12
N PRO A 514 -7.06 1.13 -13.80
CA PRO A 514 -6.36 0.25 -14.72
C PRO A 514 -5.47 0.98 -15.74
N ARG A 515 -5.90 2.14 -16.22
CA ARG A 515 -5.19 2.97 -17.21
C ARG A 515 -3.88 3.53 -16.67
N ASP A 516 -3.80 3.76 -15.36
CA ASP A 516 -2.62 4.31 -14.69
C ASP A 516 -1.59 3.22 -14.32
N THR A 517 -1.88 1.94 -14.58
CA THR A 517 -1.03 0.82 -14.14
C THR A 517 0.41 0.97 -14.61
N ARG A 518 0.63 1.33 -15.90
CA ARG A 518 1.97 1.55 -16.45
C ARG A 518 2.74 2.63 -15.69
N THR A 519 2.13 3.78 -15.48
CA THR A 519 2.74 4.93 -14.79
C THR A 519 3.03 4.60 -13.33
N ILE A 520 2.08 3.99 -12.63
CA ILE A 520 2.23 3.64 -11.21
C ILE A 520 3.32 2.58 -11.01
N VAL A 521 3.38 1.57 -11.88
CA VAL A 521 4.45 0.56 -11.85
C VAL A 521 5.80 1.21 -12.16
N ALA A 522 5.86 2.16 -13.10
CA ALA A 522 7.09 2.90 -13.40
C ALA A 522 7.59 3.72 -12.20
N ILE A 523 6.69 4.43 -11.50
CA ILE A 523 7.04 5.16 -10.26
C ILE A 523 7.53 4.18 -9.18
N ALA A 524 6.88 3.03 -9.04
CA ALA A 524 7.29 2.00 -8.09
C ALA A 524 8.68 1.43 -8.43
N LEU A 525 8.96 1.13 -9.70
CA LEU A 525 10.28 0.69 -10.17
C LEU A 525 11.35 1.78 -9.94
N SER A 526 11.03 3.02 -10.25
CA SER A 526 11.90 4.18 -10.01
C SER A 526 12.29 4.29 -8.53
N ALA A 527 11.30 4.18 -7.62
CA ALA A 527 11.51 4.16 -6.18
C ALA A 527 12.37 2.97 -5.75
N CYS A 528 12.12 1.77 -6.29
CA CYS A 528 12.94 0.57 -6.01
C CYS A 528 14.41 0.78 -6.38
N HIS A 529 14.68 1.47 -7.48
CA HIS A 529 16.04 1.78 -7.95
C HIS A 529 16.76 2.86 -7.12
N SER A 530 16.09 3.51 -6.17
CA SER A 530 16.77 4.34 -5.17
C SER A 530 17.65 3.51 -4.23
N ASN A 531 17.31 2.24 -4.03
CA ASN A 531 18.15 1.24 -3.37
C ASN A 531 18.91 0.38 -4.40
N GLU A 532 19.82 -0.47 -3.91
CA GLU A 532 20.51 -1.45 -4.73
C GLU A 532 19.50 -2.49 -5.26
N VAL A 533 19.53 -2.75 -6.56
CA VAL A 533 18.77 -3.84 -7.19
C VAL A 533 19.70 -5.02 -7.37
N LYS A 534 19.58 -6.01 -6.50
CA LYS A 534 20.46 -7.17 -6.48
C LYS A 534 19.72 -8.44 -6.13
N GLY A 535 19.87 -9.43 -6.99
CA GLY A 535 19.28 -10.76 -6.82
C GLY A 535 20.15 -11.69 -5.98
N THR A 536 19.47 -12.56 -5.23
CA THR A 536 20.15 -13.62 -4.47
C THR A 536 20.68 -14.72 -5.40
N LYS A 537 21.76 -15.37 -4.97
CA LYS A 537 22.24 -16.64 -5.55
C LYS A 537 21.87 -17.82 -4.64
N GLU A 538 21.22 -17.57 -3.49
CA GLU A 538 20.93 -18.55 -2.45
C GLU A 538 19.41 -18.65 -2.22
N PHE A 539 18.82 -19.78 -2.57
CA PHE A 539 17.37 -20.02 -2.48
C PHE A 539 16.98 -21.03 -1.39
N GLY A 540 17.88 -21.35 -0.47
CA GLY A 540 17.62 -22.35 0.57
C GLY A 540 17.44 -23.77 0.00
N THR A 541 16.85 -24.65 0.82
CA THR A 541 16.63 -26.05 0.44
C THR A 541 15.31 -26.24 -0.29
N TRP A 542 15.35 -26.81 -1.47
CA TRP A 542 14.18 -27.13 -2.29
C TRP A 542 13.62 -28.52 -1.99
N ARG A 543 12.32 -28.67 -2.08
CA ARG A 543 11.66 -29.98 -2.14
C ARG A 543 11.83 -30.55 -3.55
N MET A 544 12.48 -31.73 -3.64
CA MET A 544 12.75 -32.39 -4.92
C MET A 544 11.68 -33.43 -5.25
#